data_da28c773d865a688ce0e4d5f5cec61d2
#
_entry.id   da28c773d865a688ce0e4d5f5cec61d2
#
_cell.length_a   1.000
_cell.length_b   1.000
_cell.length_c   1.000
_cell.angle_alpha   90.00
_cell.angle_beta   90.00
_cell.angle_gamma   90.00
#
_symmetry.space_group_name_H-M   'P 1'
#
loop_
_entity.id
_entity.type
_entity.pdbx_description
1 polymer ?
#
loop_
_entity_poly.entity_id
_entity_poly.type
_entity_poly.pdbx_seq_one_letter_code
_entity_poly.pdbx_strand_id
1 'polypeptide(L)'
;MDKETILRKVKSVLEQVRPYLQQDGGDVNFVELTDDNTVIVELTGACGNCPHSKMTLKNGIESVMKKVIPEIKAVEQVETLDL
;
A
#
# COMPACT_ATOMS: atom_id res chain seq x y z
N MET A 1 7.39 18.90 -1.44
CA MET A 1 7.21 18.11 -2.65
C MET A 1 5.80 18.20 -3.09
N ASP A 2 5.54 18.33 -4.37
CA ASP A 2 4.17 18.43 -4.77
C ASP A 2 3.56 17.05 -4.82
N LYS A 3 2.26 17.01 -4.82
CA LYS A 3 1.51 15.77 -4.73
C LYS A 3 1.79 14.84 -5.89
N GLU A 4 2.06 15.41 -7.06
CA GLU A 4 2.34 14.57 -8.21
C GLU A 4 3.65 13.81 -8.06
N THR A 5 4.65 14.45 -7.52
CA THR A 5 5.94 13.80 -7.27
C THR A 5 5.78 12.71 -6.22
N ILE A 6 5.02 12.99 -5.17
CA ILE A 6 4.75 12.00 -4.13
C ILE A 6 4.01 10.81 -4.74
N LEU A 7 3.05 11.08 -5.60
CA LEU A 7 2.27 10.03 -6.23
C LEU A 7 3.15 9.12 -7.08
N ARG A 8 4.09 9.68 -7.82
CA ARG A 8 5.01 8.87 -8.62
C ARG A 8 5.85 7.96 -7.73
N LYS A 9 6.35 8.50 -6.63
CA LYS A 9 7.17 7.72 -5.71
C LYS A 9 6.35 6.63 -5.06
N VAL A 10 5.09 6.92 -4.71
CA VAL A 10 4.20 5.95 -4.12
C VAL A 10 4.01 4.77 -5.07
N LYS A 11 3.74 5.05 -6.33
CA LYS A 11 3.52 4.00 -7.31
C LYS A 11 4.79 3.18 -7.52
N SER A 12 5.94 3.82 -7.48
CA SER A 12 7.21 3.13 -7.62
C SER A 12 7.45 2.17 -6.46
N VAL A 13 7.15 2.61 -5.24
CA VAL A 13 7.31 1.76 -4.07
C VAL A 13 6.37 0.56 -4.16
N LEU A 14 5.13 0.78 -4.59
CA LEU A 14 4.18 -0.30 -4.72
C LEU A 14 4.65 -1.33 -5.73
N GLU A 15 5.24 -0.88 -6.83
CA GLU A 15 5.77 -1.80 -7.82
C GLU A 15 6.93 -2.63 -7.25
N GLN A 16 7.67 -2.07 -6.34
CA GLN A 16 8.78 -2.79 -5.72
C GLN A 16 8.30 -3.83 -4.72
N VAL A 17 7.19 -3.60 -4.04
CA VAL A 17 6.69 -4.54 -3.07
C VAL A 17 5.79 -5.61 -3.67
N ARG A 18 5.26 -5.37 -4.86
CA ARG A 18 4.35 -6.33 -5.50
C ARG A 18 4.92 -7.74 -5.64
N PRO A 19 6.17 -7.90 -6.09
CA PRO A 19 6.70 -9.26 -6.23
C PRO A 19 6.70 -10.04 -4.93
N TYR A 20 6.93 -9.37 -3.81
CA TYR A 20 6.93 -10.04 -2.53
C TYR A 20 5.53 -10.53 -2.18
N LEU A 21 4.52 -9.72 -2.49
CA LEU A 21 3.15 -10.11 -2.22
C LEU A 21 2.69 -11.21 -3.17
N GLN A 22 3.12 -11.14 -4.42
CA GLN A 22 2.73 -12.12 -5.41
C GLN A 22 3.29 -13.49 -5.09
N GLN A 23 4.44 -13.54 -4.45
CA GLN A 23 5.02 -14.81 -4.05
C GLN A 23 4.10 -15.53 -3.06
N ASP A 24 3.34 -14.78 -2.27
CA ASP A 24 2.43 -15.38 -1.32
C ASP A 24 1.01 -15.49 -1.89
N GLY A 25 0.85 -15.23 -3.15
CA GLY A 25 -0.45 -15.33 -3.81
C GLY A 25 -1.31 -14.08 -3.70
N GLY A 26 -0.73 -12.99 -3.29
CA GLY A 26 -1.47 -11.74 -3.14
C GLY A 26 -0.95 -10.65 -4.06
N ASP A 27 -1.51 -9.47 -3.93
CA ASP A 27 -1.10 -8.32 -4.72
C ASP A 27 -1.57 -7.05 -4.01
N VAL A 28 -1.10 -5.90 -4.49
CA VAL A 28 -1.50 -4.62 -3.96
C VAL A 28 -1.78 -3.68 -5.10
N ASN A 29 -2.85 -2.90 -4.99
CA ASN A 29 -3.19 -1.92 -6.00
C ASN A 29 -3.31 -0.56 -5.34
N PHE A 30 -2.86 0.46 -6.05
CA PHE A 30 -2.98 1.83 -5.56
C PHE A 30 -4.41 2.29 -5.75
N VAL A 31 -5.00 2.89 -4.73
CA VAL A 31 -6.34 3.43 -4.81
C VAL A 31 -6.30 4.96 -4.90
N GLU A 32 -5.71 5.58 -3.91
CA GLU A 32 -5.62 7.04 -3.97
C GLU A 32 -4.62 7.58 -2.97
N LEU A 33 -4.19 8.81 -3.16
CA LEU A 33 -3.34 9.53 -2.23
C LEU A 33 -4.17 10.70 -1.73
N THR A 34 -4.44 10.72 -0.44
CA THR A 34 -5.30 11.74 0.13
C THR A 34 -4.54 13.06 0.33
N ASP A 35 -5.28 14.09 0.68
CA ASP A 35 -4.67 15.41 0.84
C ASP A 35 -3.73 15.50 2.03
N ASP A 36 -3.91 14.62 3.00
CA ASP A 36 -3.01 14.62 4.15
C ASP A 36 -1.86 13.62 3.97
N ASN A 37 -1.62 13.21 2.75
CA ASN A 37 -0.51 12.31 2.41
C ASN A 37 -0.69 10.91 3.00
N THR A 38 -1.92 10.44 3.07
CA THR A 38 -2.19 9.05 3.41
C THR A 38 -2.39 8.28 2.11
N VAL A 39 -1.70 7.17 1.98
CA VAL A 39 -1.80 6.34 0.78
C VAL A 39 -2.85 5.26 1.02
N ILE A 40 -3.81 5.17 0.14
CA ILE A 40 -4.86 4.15 0.23
C ILE A 40 -4.55 3.08 -0.79
N VAL A 41 -4.48 1.85 -0.35
CA VAL A 41 -4.18 0.72 -1.23
C VAL A 41 -5.21 -0.39 -1.02
N GLU A 42 -5.28 -1.30 -1.98
CA GLU A 42 -6.17 -2.44 -1.88
C GLU A 42 -5.32 -3.69 -1.92
N LEU A 43 -5.47 -4.55 -0.95
CA LEU A 43 -4.75 -5.82 -0.92
C LEU A 43 -5.69 -6.90 -1.41
N THR A 44 -5.20 -7.71 -2.34
CA THR A 44 -6.02 -8.74 -2.97
C THR A 44 -5.35 -10.10 -2.88
N GLY A 45 -6.03 -11.12 -3.32
CA GLY A 45 -5.49 -12.48 -3.36
C GLY A 45 -5.54 -13.18 -2.03
N ALA A 46 -4.67 -14.14 -1.83
CA ALA A 46 -4.64 -14.91 -0.62
C ALA A 46 -4.43 -14.05 0.61
N CYS A 47 -3.66 -12.99 0.45
CA CYS A 47 -3.41 -12.06 1.55
C CYS A 47 -4.67 -11.33 1.99
N GLY A 48 -5.61 -11.18 1.10
CA GLY A 48 -6.84 -10.49 1.40
C GLY A 48 -7.76 -11.25 2.33
N ASN A 49 -7.56 -12.55 2.48
CA ASN A 49 -8.42 -13.36 3.31
C ASN A 49 -7.91 -13.60 4.71
N CYS A 50 -6.73 -13.16 5.00
CA CYS A 50 -6.13 -13.43 6.31
C CYS A 50 -5.92 -12.12 7.06
N PRO A 51 -6.66 -11.85 8.11
CA PRO A 51 -6.54 -10.57 8.83
C PRO A 51 -5.14 -10.29 9.34
N HIS A 52 -4.46 -11.31 9.83
CA HIS A 52 -3.10 -11.11 10.31
C HIS A 52 -2.16 -10.73 9.18
N SER A 53 -2.30 -11.39 8.04
CA SER A 53 -1.46 -11.09 6.89
C SER A 53 -1.71 -9.66 6.40
N LYS A 54 -2.98 -9.24 6.41
CA LYS A 54 -3.30 -7.89 5.97
C LYS A 54 -2.61 -6.84 6.82
N MET A 55 -2.66 -7.02 8.14
CA MET A 55 -2.02 -6.06 9.04
C MET A 55 -0.52 -6.05 8.87
N THR A 56 0.08 -7.23 8.75
CA THR A 56 1.52 -7.34 8.58
C THR A 56 1.96 -6.69 7.27
N LEU A 57 1.23 -6.94 6.20
CA LEU A 57 1.56 -6.38 4.91
C LEU A 57 1.38 -4.87 4.90
N LYS A 58 0.30 -4.40 5.50
CA LYS A 58 0.05 -2.97 5.56
C LYS A 58 1.17 -2.27 6.32
N ASN A 59 1.57 -2.84 7.46
CA ASN A 59 2.64 -2.24 8.26
C ASN A 59 3.98 -2.28 7.52
N GLY A 60 4.25 -3.35 6.80
CA GLY A 60 5.46 -3.45 6.01
C GLY A 60 5.50 -2.42 4.90
N ILE A 61 4.38 -2.28 4.18
CA ILE A 61 4.27 -1.32 3.10
C ILE A 61 4.41 0.10 3.66
N GLU A 62 3.76 0.37 4.78
CA GLU A 62 3.83 1.69 5.39
C GLU A 62 5.25 2.03 5.80
N SER A 63 5.95 1.06 6.37
CA SER A 63 7.32 1.28 6.81
C SER A 63 8.23 1.61 5.63
N VAL A 64 8.11 0.86 4.54
CA VAL A 64 8.91 1.12 3.35
C VAL A 64 8.53 2.45 2.74
N MET A 65 7.22 2.72 2.69
CA MET A 65 6.72 3.95 2.08
C MET A 65 7.26 5.17 2.82
N LYS A 66 7.21 5.15 4.14
CA LYS A 66 7.70 6.27 4.94
C LYS A 66 9.22 6.42 4.83
N LYS A 67 9.90 5.30 4.63
CA LYS A 67 11.34 5.37 4.52
C LYS A 67 11.75 6.02 3.22
N VAL A 68 11.06 5.70 2.13
CA VAL A 68 11.37 6.25 0.82
C VAL A 68 10.79 7.67 0.69
N ILE A 69 9.59 7.87 1.24
CA ILE A 69 8.91 9.15 1.10
C ILE A 69 8.56 9.64 2.50
N PRO A 70 9.42 10.42 3.11
CA PRO A 70 9.17 10.88 4.49
C PRO A 70 7.89 11.70 4.64
N GLU A 71 7.41 12.26 3.54
CA GLU A 71 6.18 13.08 3.57
C GLU A 71 4.93 12.25 3.80
N ILE A 72 5.00 10.95 3.60
CA ILE A 72 3.82 10.09 3.75
C ILE A 72 3.44 10.02 5.24
N LYS A 73 2.18 10.26 5.52
CA LYS A 73 1.69 10.22 6.88
C LYS A 73 1.39 8.80 7.31
N ALA A 74 0.71 8.05 6.47
CA ALA A 74 0.31 6.69 6.79
C ALA A 74 -0.10 5.94 5.53
N VAL A 75 -0.25 4.64 5.65
CA VAL A 75 -0.77 3.80 4.56
C VAL A 75 -1.99 3.08 5.12
N GLU A 76 -3.10 3.17 4.40
CA GLU A 76 -4.34 2.51 4.81
C GLU A 76 -4.77 1.54 3.72
N GLN A 77 -5.51 0.52 4.11
CA GLN A 77 -6.00 -0.39 3.09
C GLN A 77 -7.51 -0.29 3.04
N VAL A 78 -8.03 -0.43 1.84
CA VAL A 78 -9.43 -0.39 1.63
C VAL A 78 -9.89 -1.80 1.77
N GLU A 79 -10.98 -2.01 2.47
CA GLU A 79 -11.54 -3.29 2.54
C GLU A 79 -12.53 -3.42 1.47
N THR A 80 -12.37 -4.37 0.61
CA THR A 80 -13.27 -4.60 -0.43
C THR A 80 -14.33 -5.39 0.15
N LEU A 81 -15.36 -4.79 0.61
CA LEU A 81 -16.30 -5.45 1.11
C LEU A 81 -17.20 -5.82 0.19
N ASP A 82 -17.35 -6.90 -0.13
CA ASP A 82 -18.27 -7.32 -0.89
C ASP A 82 -19.30 -7.73 -0.19
N LEU A 83 -20.23 -7.29 -0.28
CA LEU A 83 -21.36 -7.66 0.36
C LEU A 83 -22.04 -8.72 -0.21
#